data_ce4ae09fe4bb7e0158af00cc17dc4397
#
_entry.id   ce4ae09fe4bb7e0158af00cc17dc4397
#
_cell.length_a   1.000
_cell.length_b   1.000
_cell.length_c   1.000
_cell.angle_alpha   90.00
_cell.angle_beta   90.00
_cell.angle_gamma   90.00
#
_symmetry.space_group_name_H-M   'P 1'
#
loop_
_entity.id
_entity.type
_entity.pdbx_description
1 polymer ?
#
loop_
_entity_poly.entity_id
_entity_poly.type
_entity_poly.pdbx_seq_one_letter_code
_entity_poly.pdbx_strand_id
1 'polypeptide(L)' 'TSYKPINIDGTWYSDYKSASSVERVEAFLKVGIPDPVSYADESGPVSWDVVREHVEQVLNAA' A
#
# COMPACT_ATOMS: atom_id res chain seq x y z
N THR A 1 14.68 6.52 4.34
CA THR A 1 13.31 6.10 4.10
C THR A 1 13.27 4.62 3.72
N SER A 2 12.17 3.99 3.98
CA SER A 2 11.99 2.57 3.67
C SER A 2 11.25 2.33 2.36
N TYR A 3 11.02 3.37 1.58
CA TYR A 3 10.29 3.25 0.34
C TYR A 3 11.13 2.50 -0.72
N LYS A 4 10.60 1.41 -1.24
CA LYS A 4 11.24 0.60 -2.28
C LYS A 4 10.22 0.33 -3.38
N PRO A 5 10.30 1.03 -4.50
CA PRO A 5 9.37 0.77 -5.60
C PRO A 5 9.63 -0.60 -6.23
N ILE A 6 8.55 -1.21 -6.69
CA ILE A 6 8.57 -2.54 -7.32
C ILE A 6 8.30 -2.35 -8.80
N ASN A 7 9.18 -2.88 -9.66
CA ASN A 7 8.97 -2.84 -11.11
C ASN A 7 8.45 -4.19 -11.60
N ILE A 8 7.29 -4.17 -12.25
CA ILE A 8 6.68 -5.36 -12.84
C ILE A 8 6.30 -5.00 -14.28
N ASP A 9 6.93 -5.69 -15.24
CA ASP A 9 6.68 -5.49 -16.67
C ASP A 9 6.78 -4.02 -17.11
N GLY A 10 7.75 -3.30 -16.54
CA GLY A 10 7.98 -1.91 -16.87
C GLY A 10 7.09 -0.92 -16.14
N THR A 11 6.20 -1.39 -15.28
CA THR A 11 5.32 -0.53 -14.48
C THR A 11 5.82 -0.49 -13.03
N TRP A 12 5.90 0.70 -12.48
CA TRP A 12 6.34 0.89 -11.11
C TRP A 12 5.16 0.84 -10.14
N TYR A 13 5.34 0.08 -9.06
CA TYR A 13 4.34 -0.07 -7.99
C TYR A 13 4.97 0.29 -6.66
N SER A 14 4.15 0.71 -5.73
CA SER A 14 4.57 0.98 -4.36
C SER A 14 4.40 -0.26 -3.49
N ASP A 15 5.32 -0.44 -2.55
CA ASP A 15 5.19 -1.39 -1.47
C ASP A 15 4.12 -0.88 -0.49
N TYR A 16 3.25 -1.76 0.01
CA TYR A 16 2.22 -1.37 0.98
C TYR A 16 2.51 -1.87 2.40
N LYS A 17 3.69 -2.44 2.62
CA LYS A 17 4.06 -3.02 3.92
C LYS A 17 5.05 -2.19 4.72
N SER A 18 5.74 -1.24 4.09
CA SER A 18 6.67 -0.36 4.81
C SER A 18 5.90 0.64 5.68
N ALA A 19 6.57 1.18 6.69
CA ALA A 19 5.97 2.17 7.58
C ALA A 19 5.46 3.39 6.81
N SER A 20 6.23 3.85 5.83
CA SER A 20 5.83 5.00 5.00
C SER A 20 4.57 4.72 4.21
N SER A 21 4.46 3.51 3.64
CA SER A 21 3.28 3.12 2.88
C SER A 21 2.06 2.97 3.76
N VAL A 22 2.22 2.41 4.96
CA VAL A 22 1.11 2.27 5.91
C VAL A 22 0.58 3.64 6.32
N GLU A 23 1.47 4.60 6.62
CA GLU A 23 1.05 5.96 6.96
C GLU A 23 0.30 6.63 5.82
N ARG A 24 0.77 6.44 4.59
CA ARG A 24 0.13 7.01 3.40
C ARG A 24 -1.27 6.43 3.22
N VAL A 25 -1.42 5.12 3.30
CA VAL A 25 -2.72 4.47 3.16
C VAL A 25 -3.66 4.90 4.27
N GLU A 26 -3.17 5.00 5.50
CA GLU A 26 -3.98 5.48 6.62
C GLU A 26 -4.55 6.87 6.34
N ALA A 27 -3.76 7.77 5.77
CA ALA A 27 -4.22 9.11 5.43
C ALA A 27 -5.38 9.07 4.42
N PHE A 28 -5.28 8.21 3.40
CA PHE A 28 -6.37 8.06 2.43
C PHE A 28 -7.62 7.42 3.03
N LEU A 29 -7.44 6.47 3.95
CA LEU A 29 -8.57 5.86 4.65
C LEU A 29 -9.35 6.88 5.48
N LYS A 30 -8.64 7.82 6.11
CA LYS A 30 -9.28 8.87 6.90
C LYS A 30 -10.09 9.83 6.05
N VAL A 31 -9.64 10.09 4.83
CA VAL A 31 -10.36 10.94 3.89
C VAL A 31 -11.51 10.19 3.22
N GLY A 32 -11.41 8.87 3.12
CA GLY A 32 -12.44 8.03 2.52
C GLY A 32 -12.34 7.86 1.03
N ILE A 33 -11.14 8.11 0.46
CA ILE A 33 -10.88 7.91 -0.96
C ILE A 33 -9.72 6.94 -1.15
N PRO A 34 -9.68 6.19 -2.26
CA PRO A 34 -8.55 5.30 -2.53
C PRO A 34 -7.31 6.09 -2.95
N ASP A 35 -6.14 5.54 -2.60
CA ASP A 35 -4.87 6.09 -3.06
C ASP A 35 -4.73 5.82 -4.57
N PRO A 36 -4.42 6.83 -5.39
CA PRO A 36 -4.25 6.63 -6.83
C PRO A 36 -2.98 5.86 -7.20
N VAL A 37 -2.06 5.67 -6.27
CA VAL A 37 -0.83 4.92 -6.54
C VAL A 37 -1.12 3.43 -6.65
N SER A 38 -0.46 2.77 -7.60
CA SER A 38 -0.56 1.32 -7.75
C SER A 38 0.33 0.63 -6.72
N TYR A 39 -0.16 -0.46 -6.15
CA TYR A 39 0.57 -1.25 -5.15
C TYR A 39 0.80 -2.66 -5.63
N ALA A 40 1.86 -3.29 -5.15
CA ALA A 40 2.20 -4.66 -5.47
C ALA A 40 2.93 -5.33 -4.31
N ASP A 41 2.93 -6.65 -4.30
CA ASP A 41 3.69 -7.46 -3.36
C ASP A 41 4.50 -8.53 -4.12
N GLU A 42 5.03 -9.50 -3.40
CA GLU A 42 5.83 -10.57 -4.00
C GLU A 42 5.06 -11.41 -5.02
N SER A 43 3.74 -11.42 -4.89
CA SER A 43 2.88 -12.17 -5.81
C SER A 43 2.48 -11.37 -7.04
N GLY A 44 2.78 -10.08 -7.08
CA GLY A 44 2.47 -9.21 -8.19
C GLY A 44 1.56 -8.05 -7.78
N PRO A 45 0.92 -7.38 -8.75
CA PRO A 45 0.05 -6.26 -8.44
C PRO A 45 -1.12 -6.64 -7.52
N VAL A 46 -1.45 -5.74 -6.58
CA VAL A 46 -2.57 -5.94 -5.65
C VAL A 46 -3.58 -4.81 -5.81
N SER A 47 -4.84 -5.11 -5.49
CA SER A 47 -5.90 -4.11 -5.54
C SER A 47 -5.88 -3.23 -4.30
N TRP A 48 -6.56 -2.08 -4.37
CA TRP A 48 -6.73 -1.20 -3.23
C TRP A 48 -7.38 -1.92 -2.04
N ASP A 49 -8.32 -2.81 -2.29
CA ASP A 49 -8.99 -3.56 -1.23
C ASP A 49 -8.01 -4.41 -0.41
N VAL A 50 -7.03 -5.03 -1.07
CA VAL A 50 -6.00 -5.81 -0.40
C VAL A 50 -5.11 -4.92 0.46
N VAL A 51 -4.69 -3.78 -0.08
CA VAL A 51 -3.86 -2.81 0.64
C VAL A 51 -4.59 -2.28 1.86
N ARG A 52 -5.85 -1.89 1.70
CA ARG A 52 -6.67 -1.37 2.78
C ARG A 52 -6.83 -2.39 3.90
N GLU A 53 -7.15 -3.62 3.55
CA GLU A 53 -7.31 -4.70 4.53
C GLU A 53 -6.03 -4.92 5.32
N HIS A 54 -4.89 -4.97 4.64
CA HIS A 54 -3.60 -5.14 5.31
C HIS A 54 -3.34 -4.01 6.30
N VAL A 55 -3.53 -2.77 5.88
CA VAL A 55 -3.27 -1.61 6.74
C VAL A 55 -4.22 -1.57 7.93
N GLU A 56 -5.48 -1.90 7.72
CA GLU A 56 -6.45 -1.96 8.83
C GLU A 56 -6.03 -3.00 9.86
N GLN A 57 -5.52 -4.15 9.43
CA GLN A 57 -5.03 -5.18 10.35
C GLN A 57 -3.82 -4.69 11.12
N VAL A 58 -2.89 -3.99 10.47
CA VAL A 58 -1.70 -3.45 11.12
C VAL A 58 -2.10 -2.42 12.18
N LEU A 59 -3.03 -1.53 11.87
CA LEU A 59 -3.49 -0.50 12.79
C LEU A 59 -4.24 -1.10 13.99
N ASN A 60 -5.02 -2.15 13.75
CA ASN A 60 -5.77 -2.82 14.82
C ASN A 60 -4.88 -3.69 15.71
N ALA A 61 -3.76 -4.17 15.18
CA ALA A 61 -2.83 -5.01 15.93
C ALA A 61 -1.85 -4.20 16.79
N ALA A 62 -1.77 -2.93 16.57
CA ALA A 62 -0.81 -2.06 17.27
C ALA A 62 -1.21 -1.76 18.73
#